data_f9bff93ca899a257e21153fca72d2f8e
#
_entry.id   f9bff93ca899a257e21153fca72d2f8e
#
_cell.length_a   1.000
_cell.length_b   1.000
_cell.length_c   1.000
_cell.angle_alpha   90.00
_cell.angle_beta   90.00
_cell.angle_gamma   90.00
#
_symmetry.space_group_name_H-M   'P 1'
#
loop_
_entity.id
_entity.type
_entity.pdbx_description
1 polymer ?
#
loop_
_entity_poly.entity_id
_entity_poly.type
_entity_poly.pdbx_seq_one_letter_code
_entity_poly.pdbx_strand_id
1 'polypeptide(L)'
;YYSKYPIDPIWKKNFYKSLGKYLNPFSDYHKRRKNFPRDYNIIPHTEQFTASQLSLYEMDCLVLGSDIIWDYSFAFFDNDPYLFGNGLKAKKKVAYACSFGTVSKHNKHPEYVIDGIKDLNYISVRDENSADIVEEITGVRPPVVLDPTWLWNFSNDNNIIKPKFDNYIIVYGVLFTKEFINQTIEYSHKKGYKLICLACNDDKYDWCDVLIQQSELSVFEWLGLFKYAEKVVTSTYHGLMFGLIFNKPLAFCKSDFIVAKAESFLKKIGLYDLYVTECSSVEKMLGLEWDYQTINHIIEIERNKSMLFLHKALKGD
;
A
#
# COMPACT_ATOMS: atom_id res chain seq x y z
N TYR A 1 13.19 13.21 5.60
CA TYR A 1 12.78 11.92 6.20
C TYR A 1 12.51 12.13 7.69
N TYR A 2 11.30 11.86 8.12
CA TYR A 2 10.88 11.90 9.51
C TYR A 2 10.54 10.50 9.99
N SER A 3 11.12 10.07 11.10
CA SER A 3 10.76 8.84 11.79
C SER A 3 10.55 9.14 13.26
N LYS A 4 9.32 9.01 13.74
CA LYS A 4 8.97 9.02 15.16
C LYS A 4 9.53 7.80 15.88
N TYR A 5 9.71 6.73 15.12
CA TYR A 5 10.19 5.43 15.62
C TYR A 5 11.43 5.00 14.81
N PRO A 6 12.61 5.47 15.19
CA PRO A 6 13.86 5.04 14.54
C PRO A 6 14.11 3.53 14.69
N ILE A 7 13.30 2.87 15.52
CA ILE A 7 13.39 1.45 15.84
C ILE A 7 11.95 0.93 15.95
N ASP A 8 11.68 -0.22 15.33
CA ASP A 8 10.41 -0.95 15.27
C ASP A 8 9.56 -0.78 16.56
N PRO A 9 8.27 -0.36 16.49
CA PRO A 9 7.36 -0.20 17.64
C PRO A 9 7.22 -1.44 18.52
N ILE A 10 7.59 -2.62 18.03
CA ILE A 10 7.67 -3.87 18.79
C ILE A 10 8.57 -3.76 20.03
N TRP A 11 9.50 -2.80 20.07
CA TRP A 11 10.36 -2.55 21.25
C TRP A 11 9.61 -2.27 22.53
N LYS A 12 8.46 -1.60 22.45
CA LYS A 12 7.64 -1.30 23.63
C LYS A 12 6.94 -2.53 24.23
N LYS A 13 6.67 -3.57 23.41
CA LYS A 13 5.87 -4.74 23.84
C LYS A 13 6.68 -5.99 24.21
N ASN A 14 7.90 -6.15 23.68
CA ASN A 14 8.70 -7.37 23.88
C ASN A 14 10.21 -7.11 23.79
N PHE A 15 10.76 -6.38 24.76
CA PHE A 15 12.19 -6.00 24.82
C PHE A 15 13.15 -7.15 24.55
N TYR A 16 12.98 -8.31 25.21
CA TYR A 16 13.88 -9.44 25.05
C TYR A 16 13.79 -10.10 23.65
N LYS A 17 12.60 -10.17 23.06
CA LYS A 17 12.41 -10.72 21.72
C LYS A 17 13.00 -9.79 20.66
N SER A 18 12.89 -8.49 20.88
CA SER A 18 13.46 -7.47 20.01
C SER A 18 14.98 -7.40 20.14
N LEU A 19 15.52 -7.56 21.34
CA LEU A 19 16.96 -7.60 21.58
C LEU A 19 17.61 -8.78 20.86
N GLY A 20 16.98 -9.95 20.88
CA GLY A 20 17.44 -11.14 20.13
C GLY A 20 17.48 -10.90 18.62
N LYS A 21 16.45 -10.26 18.04
CA LYS A 21 16.43 -9.88 16.63
C LYS A 21 17.52 -8.84 16.30
N TYR A 22 17.77 -7.90 17.19
CA TYR A 22 18.81 -6.88 17.05
C TYR A 22 20.22 -7.44 17.13
N LEU A 23 20.48 -8.38 18.04
CA LEU A 23 21.79 -8.98 18.23
C LEU A 23 22.13 -10.06 17.18
N ASN A 24 21.14 -10.60 16.47
CA ASN A 24 21.37 -11.59 15.43
C ASN A 24 21.70 -10.90 14.10
N PRO A 25 22.96 -10.97 13.60
CA PRO A 25 23.36 -10.32 12.34
C PRO A 25 22.70 -10.92 11.09
N PHE A 26 22.11 -12.10 11.20
CA PHE A 26 21.36 -12.77 10.12
C PHE A 26 19.86 -12.51 10.19
N SER A 27 19.39 -11.70 11.15
CA SER A 27 17.98 -11.39 11.28
C SER A 27 17.48 -10.55 10.10
N ASP A 28 16.19 -10.65 9.80
CA ASP A 28 15.51 -9.82 8.80
C ASP A 28 15.69 -8.31 9.07
N TYR A 29 15.78 -7.92 10.35
CA TYR A 29 16.08 -6.55 10.76
C TYR A 29 17.42 -6.04 10.18
N HIS A 30 18.50 -6.81 10.29
CA HIS A 30 19.81 -6.42 9.77
C HIS A 30 19.83 -6.45 8.24
N LYS A 31 19.16 -7.39 7.61
CA LYS A 31 19.01 -7.45 6.15
C LYS A 31 18.28 -6.22 5.62
N ARG A 32 17.16 -5.84 6.23
CA ARG A 32 16.42 -4.61 5.88
C ARG A 32 17.28 -3.38 6.05
N ARG A 33 17.97 -3.26 7.18
CA ARG A 33 18.84 -2.10 7.45
C ARG A 33 20.00 -1.99 6.46
N LYS A 34 20.49 -3.10 5.93
CA LYS A 34 21.54 -3.13 4.91
C LYS A 34 21.00 -2.80 3.51
N ASN A 35 19.86 -3.36 3.14
CA ASN A 35 19.33 -3.32 1.77
C ASN A 35 18.42 -2.10 1.53
N PHE A 36 17.67 -1.64 2.53
CA PHE A 36 16.80 -0.47 2.41
C PHE A 36 17.53 0.80 1.92
N PRO A 37 18.74 1.15 2.43
CA PRO A 37 19.45 2.32 1.93
C PRO A 37 19.82 2.22 0.45
N ARG A 38 20.05 1.04 -0.08
CA ARG A 38 20.36 0.82 -1.50
C ARG A 38 19.25 1.37 -2.40
N ASP A 39 18.00 1.01 -2.09
CA ASP A 39 16.84 1.42 -2.90
C ASP A 39 16.39 2.84 -2.53
N TYR A 40 16.48 3.20 -1.24
CA TYR A 40 16.11 4.52 -0.74
C TYR A 40 17.03 5.62 -1.29
N ASN A 41 18.33 5.36 -1.42
CA ASN A 41 19.30 6.33 -1.93
C ASN A 41 19.10 6.69 -3.41
N ILE A 42 18.30 5.93 -4.15
CA ILE A 42 17.93 6.27 -5.54
C ILE A 42 16.91 7.43 -5.56
N ILE A 43 16.15 7.59 -4.47
CA ILE A 43 15.08 8.59 -4.35
C ILE A 43 15.67 9.86 -3.76
N PRO A 44 15.43 11.05 -4.33
CA PRO A 44 15.81 12.31 -3.70
C PRO A 44 15.19 12.42 -2.29
N HIS A 45 16.03 12.59 -1.29
CA HIS A 45 15.59 12.70 0.11
C HIS A 45 16.50 13.65 0.89
N THR A 46 15.95 14.17 1.97
CA THR A 46 16.72 14.98 2.96
C THR A 46 17.39 14.06 3.97
N GLU A 47 18.24 14.64 4.81
CA GLU A 47 18.66 13.98 6.05
C GLU A 47 17.46 13.65 6.94
N GLN A 48 17.67 12.75 7.89
CA GLN A 48 16.65 12.39 8.87
C GLN A 48 16.47 13.50 9.89
N PHE A 49 15.25 13.99 10.05
CA PHE A 49 14.88 14.99 11.04
C PHE A 49 14.29 14.34 12.30
N THR A 50 14.58 14.93 13.44
CA THR A 50 13.76 14.77 14.65
C THR A 50 12.46 15.58 14.50
N ALA A 51 11.45 15.28 15.34
CA ALA A 51 10.20 16.05 15.34
C ALA A 51 10.44 17.58 15.55
N SER A 52 11.35 17.93 16.46
CA SER A 52 11.69 19.33 16.73
C SER A 52 12.41 20.01 15.57
N GLN A 53 13.26 19.30 14.86
CA GLN A 53 13.94 19.85 13.68
C GLN A 53 12.96 20.01 12.52
N LEU A 54 12.06 19.04 12.31
CA LEU A 54 11.07 19.08 11.24
C LEU A 54 10.14 20.30 11.39
N SER A 55 9.71 20.63 12.60
CA SER A 55 8.86 21.80 12.88
C SER A 55 9.55 23.16 12.62
N LEU A 56 10.87 23.19 12.56
CA LEU A 56 11.65 24.39 12.24
C LEU A 56 11.95 24.51 10.73
N TYR A 57 11.84 23.41 9.99
CA TYR A 57 12.17 23.40 8.56
C TYR A 57 11.07 24.10 7.75
N GLU A 58 11.46 25.09 6.95
CA GLU A 58 10.54 25.84 6.09
C GLU A 58 10.51 25.23 4.69
N MET A 59 9.32 24.96 4.18
CA MET A 59 9.08 24.32 2.88
C MET A 59 8.27 25.25 1.97
N ASP A 60 8.55 25.24 0.68
CA ASP A 60 7.68 25.91 -0.29
C ASP A 60 6.37 25.14 -0.47
N CYS A 61 6.44 23.82 -0.49
CA CYS A 61 5.26 22.96 -0.57
C CYS A 61 5.48 21.70 0.27
N LEU A 62 4.51 21.41 1.12
CA LEU A 62 4.41 20.14 1.84
C LEU A 62 3.37 19.26 1.15
N VAL A 63 3.75 18.06 0.74
CA VAL A 63 2.81 17.05 0.24
C VAL A 63 2.72 15.94 1.27
N LEU A 64 1.54 15.74 1.84
CA LEU A 64 1.21 14.64 2.75
C LEU A 64 0.58 13.51 1.94
N GLY A 65 0.94 12.29 2.25
CA GLY A 65 0.34 11.11 1.62
C GLY A 65 1.38 10.13 1.11
N SER A 66 0.94 9.02 0.72
CA SER A 66 -0.42 8.52 0.68
C SER A 66 -0.66 7.48 1.79
N ASP A 67 -1.49 6.46 1.48
CA ASP A 67 -1.86 5.36 2.36
C ASP A 67 -2.76 5.80 3.55
N ILE A 68 -2.92 4.92 4.51
CA ILE A 68 -3.77 5.12 5.71
C ILE A 68 -3.11 6.02 6.77
N ILE A 69 -2.29 6.98 6.35
CA ILE A 69 -1.57 7.85 7.31
C ILE A 69 -2.48 8.68 8.20
N TRP A 70 -3.77 8.81 7.85
CA TRP A 70 -4.78 9.50 8.63
C TRP A 70 -5.59 8.56 9.53
N ASP A 71 -5.29 7.25 9.54
CA ASP A 71 -5.88 6.32 10.50
C ASP A 71 -5.22 6.50 11.88
N TYR A 72 -5.67 7.50 12.62
CA TYR A 72 -5.17 7.81 13.96
C TYR A 72 -5.53 6.74 15.00
N SER A 73 -6.44 5.81 14.67
CA SER A 73 -6.76 4.65 15.51
C SER A 73 -5.75 3.52 15.37
N PHE A 74 -4.95 3.55 14.30
CA PHE A 74 -3.95 2.54 14.04
C PHE A 74 -2.69 2.79 14.88
N ALA A 75 -2.38 1.85 15.78
CA ALA A 75 -1.32 1.99 16.78
C ALA A 75 0.08 2.34 16.22
N PHE A 76 0.33 2.09 14.94
CA PHE A 76 1.57 2.43 14.27
C PHE A 76 1.76 3.96 14.15
N PHE A 77 0.69 4.70 13.90
CA PHE A 77 0.74 6.16 13.73
C PHE A 77 0.64 6.92 15.07
N ASP A 78 0.16 6.28 16.14
CA ASP A 78 0.20 6.74 17.54
C ASP A 78 -0.24 8.21 17.73
N ASN A 79 -1.34 8.60 17.08
CA ASN A 79 -1.90 9.95 17.14
C ASN A 79 -0.90 11.06 16.76
N ASP A 80 -0.10 10.84 15.72
CA ASP A 80 0.92 11.79 15.30
C ASP A 80 0.33 12.98 14.54
N PRO A 81 0.35 14.22 15.09
CA PRO A 81 -0.22 15.38 14.44
C PRO A 81 0.53 15.82 13.18
N TYR A 82 1.81 15.44 13.02
CA TYR A 82 2.59 15.76 11.82
C TYR A 82 2.05 15.07 10.56
N LEU A 83 1.36 13.93 10.70
CA LEU A 83 0.70 13.24 9.58
C LEU A 83 -0.50 14.03 9.01
N PHE A 84 -0.98 15.01 9.76
CA PHE A 84 -2.02 15.96 9.35
C PHE A 84 -1.44 17.34 9.02
N GLY A 85 -0.12 17.49 9.00
CA GLY A 85 0.57 18.76 8.71
C GLY A 85 0.61 19.76 9.86
N ASN A 86 0.15 19.37 11.07
CA ASN A 86 0.19 20.25 12.24
C ASN A 86 1.63 20.54 12.66
N GLY A 87 1.90 21.80 12.98
CA GLY A 87 3.24 22.22 13.43
C GLY A 87 4.30 22.23 12.33
N LEU A 88 3.97 21.88 11.10
CA LEU A 88 4.86 21.94 9.96
C LEU A 88 4.71 23.27 9.21
N LYS A 89 5.86 23.88 8.86
CA LYS A 89 5.91 25.16 8.18
C LYS A 89 6.03 24.97 6.67
N ALA A 90 4.99 25.31 5.93
CA ALA A 90 5.00 25.31 4.48
C ALA A 90 4.16 26.46 3.94
N LYS A 91 4.58 27.06 2.81
CA LYS A 91 3.78 28.08 2.12
C LYS A 91 2.50 27.47 1.53
N LYS A 92 2.56 26.20 1.17
CA LYS A 92 1.43 25.42 0.63
C LYS A 92 1.45 24.03 1.23
N LYS A 93 0.29 23.54 1.69
CA LYS A 93 0.08 22.19 2.21
C LYS A 93 -0.92 21.43 1.36
N VAL A 94 -0.52 20.28 0.85
CA VAL A 94 -1.30 19.44 -0.06
C VAL A 94 -1.44 18.05 0.55
N ALA A 95 -2.64 17.49 0.55
CA ALA A 95 -2.85 16.07 0.82
C ALA A 95 -3.16 15.33 -0.49
N TYR A 96 -2.37 14.29 -0.78
CA TYR A 96 -2.58 13.46 -1.95
C TYR A 96 -2.88 12.01 -1.56
N ALA A 97 -4.07 11.53 -1.94
CA ALA A 97 -4.50 10.15 -1.74
C ALA A 97 -4.38 9.65 -0.28
N CYS A 98 -4.51 10.54 0.71
CA CYS A 98 -4.54 10.16 2.11
C CYS A 98 -5.82 9.38 2.42
N SER A 99 -5.74 8.45 3.36
CA SER A 99 -6.87 7.63 3.78
C SER A 99 -6.98 7.59 5.30
N PHE A 100 -8.21 7.66 5.79
CA PHE A 100 -8.56 7.44 7.20
C PHE A 100 -8.63 5.94 7.57
N GLY A 101 -8.41 5.05 6.60
CA GLY A 101 -8.40 3.61 6.85
C GLY A 101 -9.70 3.11 7.46
N THR A 102 -9.62 2.66 8.72
CA THR A 102 -10.77 2.10 9.46
C THR A 102 -11.53 3.12 10.29
N VAL A 103 -11.06 4.35 10.38
CA VAL A 103 -11.77 5.42 11.10
C VAL A 103 -13.07 5.75 10.37
N SER A 104 -14.19 5.71 11.12
CA SER A 104 -15.51 6.06 10.59
C SER A 104 -15.80 7.54 10.75
N LYS A 105 -16.59 8.12 9.85
CA LYS A 105 -17.14 9.47 9.99
C LYS A 105 -17.95 9.69 11.28
N HIS A 106 -18.52 8.63 11.85
CA HIS A 106 -19.26 8.70 13.11
C HIS A 106 -18.36 8.77 14.34
N ASN A 107 -17.04 8.68 14.18
CA ASN A 107 -16.11 8.83 15.29
C ASN A 107 -16.00 10.31 15.68
N LYS A 108 -15.83 10.58 16.98
CA LYS A 108 -15.41 11.91 17.42
C LYS A 108 -13.93 12.10 17.02
N HIS A 109 -13.67 12.95 16.02
CA HIS A 109 -12.31 13.22 15.58
C HIS A 109 -11.56 14.08 16.60
N PRO A 110 -10.27 13.78 16.87
CA PRO A 110 -9.41 14.62 17.70
C PRO A 110 -9.25 16.03 17.12
N GLU A 111 -9.06 17.03 17.98
CA GLU A 111 -8.91 18.43 17.57
C GLU A 111 -7.75 18.63 16.56
N TYR A 112 -6.60 18.00 16.81
CA TYR A 112 -5.46 18.07 15.89
C TYR A 112 -5.75 17.51 14.49
N VAL A 113 -6.68 16.55 14.36
CA VAL A 113 -7.13 16.04 13.06
C VAL A 113 -7.95 17.11 12.34
N ILE A 114 -8.91 17.71 13.05
CA ILE A 114 -9.78 18.75 12.50
C ILE A 114 -8.97 19.95 12.06
N ASP A 115 -8.06 20.41 12.92
CA ASP A 115 -7.22 21.59 12.66
C ASP A 115 -6.26 21.33 11.49
N GLY A 116 -5.61 20.14 11.48
CA GLY A 116 -4.72 19.78 10.40
C GLY A 116 -5.41 19.71 9.05
N ILE A 117 -6.58 19.09 8.97
CA ILE A 117 -7.36 19.01 7.72
C ILE A 117 -7.78 20.41 7.24
N LYS A 118 -8.22 21.29 8.15
CA LYS A 118 -8.62 22.67 7.81
C LYS A 118 -7.47 23.56 7.36
N ASP A 119 -6.23 23.25 7.76
CA ASP A 119 -5.01 23.99 7.39
C ASP A 119 -4.43 23.58 6.01
N LEU A 120 -5.00 22.56 5.37
CA LEU A 120 -4.57 22.12 4.04
C LEU A 120 -5.14 23.01 2.93
N ASN A 121 -4.29 23.40 1.98
CA ASN A 121 -4.71 24.22 0.83
C ASN A 121 -5.41 23.37 -0.27
N TYR A 122 -4.96 22.13 -0.46
CA TYR A 122 -5.52 21.19 -1.42
C TYR A 122 -5.62 19.81 -0.79
N ILE A 123 -6.77 19.19 -0.93
CA ILE A 123 -7.04 17.87 -0.35
C ILE A 123 -7.55 16.93 -1.43
N SER A 124 -6.93 15.77 -1.54
CA SER A 124 -7.48 14.60 -2.22
C SER A 124 -7.32 13.36 -1.34
N VAL A 125 -8.23 12.44 -1.48
CA VAL A 125 -8.28 11.21 -0.69
C VAL A 125 -8.31 9.98 -1.60
N ARG A 126 -8.07 8.80 -1.04
CA ARG A 126 -8.02 7.55 -1.81
C ARG A 126 -9.36 6.82 -1.87
N ASP A 127 -10.25 7.07 -0.93
CA ASP A 127 -11.51 6.34 -0.76
C ASP A 127 -12.67 7.23 -0.33
N GLU A 128 -13.88 6.73 -0.53
CA GLU A 128 -15.12 7.47 -0.27
C GLU A 128 -15.34 7.75 1.23
N ASN A 129 -14.96 6.80 2.12
CA ASN A 129 -15.04 7.03 3.56
C ASN A 129 -14.21 8.25 3.98
N SER A 130 -12.99 8.34 3.44
CA SER A 130 -12.12 9.49 3.69
C SER A 130 -12.67 10.79 3.10
N ALA A 131 -13.35 10.72 1.95
CA ALA A 131 -14.02 11.88 1.37
C ALA A 131 -15.18 12.36 2.25
N ASP A 132 -15.99 11.45 2.79
CA ASP A 132 -17.08 11.77 3.71
C ASP A 132 -16.57 12.47 4.98
N ILE A 133 -15.47 11.97 5.57
CA ILE A 133 -14.88 12.56 6.77
C ILE A 133 -14.35 13.97 6.50
N VAL A 134 -13.61 14.17 5.40
CA VAL A 134 -13.09 15.50 5.03
C VAL A 134 -14.22 16.46 4.75
N GLU A 135 -15.28 16.03 4.05
CA GLU A 135 -16.47 16.84 3.79
C GLU A 135 -17.18 17.28 5.08
N GLU A 136 -17.28 16.37 6.06
CA GLU A 136 -17.86 16.72 7.38
C GLU A 136 -17.01 17.77 8.12
N ILE A 137 -15.68 17.66 8.04
CA ILE A 137 -14.77 18.59 8.74
C ILE A 137 -14.71 19.95 8.05
N THR A 138 -14.71 19.99 6.70
CA THR A 138 -14.41 21.21 5.92
C THR A 138 -15.64 21.83 5.26
N GLY A 139 -16.74 21.07 5.13
CA GLY A 139 -17.91 21.44 4.31
C GLY A 139 -17.69 21.27 2.80
N VAL A 140 -16.55 20.78 2.36
CA VAL A 140 -16.22 20.60 0.94
C VAL A 140 -15.76 19.16 0.69
N ARG A 141 -16.41 18.48 -0.26
CA ARG A 141 -16.04 17.13 -0.64
C ARG A 141 -14.76 17.12 -1.49
N PRO A 142 -13.68 16.47 -1.03
CA PRO A 142 -12.47 16.37 -1.81
C PRO A 142 -12.61 15.35 -2.96
N PRO A 143 -11.83 15.47 -4.04
CA PRO A 143 -11.79 14.44 -5.07
C PRO A 143 -11.16 13.15 -4.53
N VAL A 144 -11.75 12.01 -4.94
CA VAL A 144 -11.16 10.67 -4.75
C VAL A 144 -10.24 10.39 -5.93
N VAL A 145 -8.96 10.23 -5.63
CA VAL A 145 -7.88 10.01 -6.61
C VAL A 145 -7.27 8.62 -6.47
N LEU A 146 -6.50 8.21 -7.46
CA LEU A 146 -5.80 6.93 -7.42
C LEU A 146 -4.64 6.95 -6.41
N ASP A 147 -4.38 5.80 -5.82
CA ASP A 147 -3.12 5.56 -5.08
C ASP A 147 -1.91 5.88 -5.96
N PRO A 148 -0.82 6.48 -5.42
CA PRO A 148 0.37 6.85 -6.21
C PRO A 148 0.97 5.71 -7.03
N THR A 149 0.79 4.45 -6.63
CA THR A 149 1.26 3.30 -7.42
C THR A 149 0.67 3.25 -8.83
N TRP A 150 -0.48 3.86 -9.06
CA TRP A 150 -1.09 3.95 -10.39
C TRP A 150 -0.56 5.09 -11.25
N LEU A 151 0.16 6.04 -10.67
CA LEU A 151 0.65 7.21 -11.41
C LEU A 151 1.87 6.88 -12.29
N TRP A 152 2.59 5.82 -11.98
CA TRP A 152 3.74 5.35 -12.74
C TRP A 152 3.38 4.16 -13.64
N ASN A 153 3.89 4.15 -14.86
CA ASN A 153 3.68 3.03 -15.79
C ASN A 153 4.72 1.93 -15.57
N PHE A 154 4.53 1.10 -14.54
CA PHE A 154 5.41 -0.02 -14.24
C PHE A 154 5.50 -1.07 -15.34
N SER A 155 4.47 -1.22 -16.18
CA SER A 155 4.48 -2.22 -17.26
C SER A 155 5.62 -1.98 -18.26
N ASN A 156 5.98 -0.70 -18.48
CA ASN A 156 7.03 -0.29 -19.40
C ASN A 156 8.35 0.07 -18.71
N ASP A 157 8.47 -0.16 -17.40
CA ASP A 157 9.71 0.13 -16.68
C ASP A 157 10.77 -0.94 -16.95
N ASN A 158 11.87 -0.52 -17.59
CA ASN A 158 12.98 -1.38 -17.97
C ASN A 158 13.91 -1.73 -16.80
N ASN A 159 13.77 -1.07 -15.66
CA ASN A 159 14.55 -1.39 -14.46
C ASN A 159 14.00 -2.62 -13.74
N ILE A 160 12.80 -3.09 -14.07
CA ILE A 160 12.19 -4.27 -13.45
C ILE A 160 12.97 -5.52 -13.84
N ILE A 161 13.48 -6.21 -12.82
CA ILE A 161 14.37 -7.36 -12.98
C ILE A 161 13.54 -8.64 -13.09
N LYS A 162 13.75 -9.40 -14.20
CA LYS A 162 13.12 -10.70 -14.37
C LYS A 162 13.68 -11.68 -13.33
N PRO A 163 12.82 -12.37 -12.53
CA PRO A 163 13.28 -13.37 -11.58
C PRO A 163 13.77 -14.64 -12.29
N LYS A 164 14.49 -15.47 -11.56
CA LYS A 164 14.99 -16.77 -12.05
C LYS A 164 13.91 -17.88 -12.08
N PHE A 165 12.67 -17.55 -11.74
CA PHE A 165 11.55 -18.48 -11.69
C PHE A 165 10.71 -18.34 -12.95
N ASP A 166 10.21 -19.47 -13.44
CA ASP A 166 9.23 -19.55 -14.52
C ASP A 166 8.05 -20.41 -14.06
N ASN A 167 6.90 -20.23 -14.67
CA ASN A 167 5.67 -20.99 -14.43
C ASN A 167 5.24 -21.01 -12.96
N TYR A 168 5.03 -19.83 -12.37
CA TYR A 168 4.71 -19.70 -10.96
C TYR A 168 3.52 -18.78 -10.67
N ILE A 169 2.93 -19.01 -9.51
CA ILE A 169 1.97 -18.12 -8.88
C ILE A 169 2.72 -17.35 -7.78
N ILE A 170 2.65 -16.02 -7.80
CA ILE A 170 3.14 -15.21 -6.70
C ILE A 170 2.09 -15.15 -5.58
N VAL A 171 2.52 -15.45 -4.36
CA VAL A 171 1.71 -15.36 -3.14
C VAL A 171 2.22 -14.19 -2.29
N TYR A 172 1.36 -13.23 -2.03
CA TYR A 172 1.71 -12.05 -1.25
C TYR A 172 0.57 -11.64 -0.30
N GLY A 173 0.77 -11.79 0.98
CA GLY A 173 -0.24 -11.41 1.97
C GLY A 173 -0.08 -12.10 3.30
N VAL A 174 -1.01 -11.84 4.19
CA VAL A 174 -1.10 -12.35 5.56
C VAL A 174 -2.51 -12.85 5.86
N LEU A 175 -2.65 -13.64 6.92
CA LEU A 175 -3.96 -14.08 7.43
C LEU A 175 -4.82 -14.80 6.38
N PHE A 176 -4.21 -15.56 5.48
CA PHE A 176 -4.95 -16.43 4.57
C PHE A 176 -5.76 -17.48 5.35
N THR A 177 -7.02 -17.69 4.95
CA THR A 177 -7.82 -18.76 5.56
C THR A 177 -7.30 -20.14 5.15
N LYS A 178 -7.47 -21.15 6.01
CA LYS A 178 -7.05 -22.53 5.69
C LYS A 178 -7.67 -23.04 4.40
N GLU A 179 -8.94 -22.73 4.16
CA GLU A 179 -9.64 -23.13 2.95
C GLU A 179 -9.02 -22.49 1.70
N PHE A 180 -8.73 -21.19 1.75
CA PHE A 180 -8.10 -20.48 0.66
C PHE A 180 -6.69 -21.02 0.36
N ILE A 181 -5.92 -21.36 1.38
CA ILE A 181 -4.62 -22.01 1.26
C ILE A 181 -4.76 -23.36 0.56
N ASN A 182 -5.67 -24.22 1.04
CA ASN A 182 -5.88 -25.56 0.47
C ASN A 182 -6.29 -25.48 -1.01
N GLN A 183 -7.21 -24.60 -1.36
CA GLN A 183 -7.63 -24.37 -2.75
C GLN A 183 -6.48 -23.85 -3.62
N THR A 184 -5.60 -23.00 -3.07
CA THR A 184 -4.43 -22.49 -3.78
C THR A 184 -3.43 -23.60 -4.08
N ILE A 185 -3.14 -24.47 -3.11
CA ILE A 185 -2.26 -25.63 -3.26
C ILE A 185 -2.84 -26.60 -4.31
N GLU A 186 -4.11 -26.96 -4.18
CA GLU A 186 -4.79 -27.86 -5.12
C GLU A 186 -4.73 -27.32 -6.55
N TYR A 187 -5.05 -26.03 -6.74
CA TYR A 187 -4.98 -25.40 -8.05
C TYR A 187 -3.55 -25.40 -8.62
N SER A 188 -2.55 -25.06 -7.80
CA SER A 188 -1.15 -25.04 -8.25
C SER A 188 -0.68 -26.42 -8.71
N HIS A 189 -0.97 -27.48 -7.94
CA HIS A 189 -0.64 -28.85 -8.31
C HIS A 189 -1.36 -29.28 -9.58
N LYS A 190 -2.66 -29.03 -9.69
CA LYS A 190 -3.48 -29.39 -10.85
C LYS A 190 -2.98 -28.74 -12.14
N LYS A 191 -2.45 -27.53 -12.06
CA LYS A 191 -1.98 -26.75 -13.21
C LYS A 191 -0.45 -26.76 -13.40
N GLY A 192 0.30 -27.37 -12.49
CA GLY A 192 1.76 -27.47 -12.54
C GLY A 192 2.49 -26.16 -12.24
N TYR A 193 1.86 -25.24 -11.49
CA TYR A 193 2.51 -24.01 -11.06
C TYR A 193 3.31 -24.21 -9.77
N LYS A 194 4.42 -23.49 -9.64
CA LYS A 194 5.10 -23.32 -8.34
C LYS A 194 4.47 -22.18 -7.54
N LEU A 195 4.39 -22.34 -6.24
CA LEU A 195 3.96 -21.28 -5.32
C LEU A 195 5.21 -20.55 -4.78
N ILE A 196 5.41 -19.30 -5.22
CA ILE A 196 6.48 -18.43 -4.74
C ILE A 196 5.89 -17.43 -3.75
N CYS A 197 6.26 -17.52 -2.49
CA CYS A 197 5.74 -16.63 -1.45
C CYS A 197 6.72 -15.51 -1.12
N LEU A 198 6.18 -14.29 -1.08
CA LEU A 198 6.83 -13.14 -0.48
C LEU A 198 6.45 -13.07 0.99
N ALA A 199 7.42 -13.29 1.87
CA ALA A 199 7.19 -13.27 3.31
C ALA A 199 6.68 -11.92 3.78
N CYS A 200 5.54 -11.95 4.49
CA CYS A 200 4.96 -10.80 5.16
C CYS A 200 4.89 -11.08 6.66
N ASN A 201 5.52 -10.23 7.45
CA ASN A 201 5.54 -10.35 8.90
C ASN A 201 6.06 -11.71 9.40
N ASP A 202 5.48 -12.23 10.49
CA ASP A 202 5.84 -13.51 11.09
C ASP A 202 4.88 -14.65 10.65
N ASP A 203 4.12 -14.48 9.56
CA ASP A 203 3.21 -15.50 9.05
C ASP A 203 3.98 -16.73 8.52
N LYS A 204 3.34 -17.89 8.60
CA LYS A 204 3.91 -19.14 8.14
C LYS A 204 3.49 -19.40 6.68
N TYR A 205 4.48 -19.68 5.85
CA TYR A 205 4.31 -19.99 4.43
C TYR A 205 4.89 -21.35 4.08
N ASP A 206 4.83 -22.32 5.02
CA ASP A 206 5.29 -23.69 4.87
C ASP A 206 4.53 -24.50 3.80
N TRP A 207 3.42 -23.92 3.31
CA TRP A 207 2.61 -24.43 2.21
C TRP A 207 3.08 -23.95 0.82
N CYS A 208 4.11 -23.13 0.74
CA CYS A 208 4.66 -22.62 -0.53
C CYS A 208 5.94 -23.37 -0.90
N ASP A 209 6.20 -23.53 -2.21
CA ASP A 209 7.40 -24.20 -2.71
C ASP A 209 8.67 -23.38 -2.46
N VAL A 210 8.57 -22.06 -2.53
CA VAL A 210 9.68 -21.14 -2.31
C VAL A 210 9.22 -19.96 -1.45
N LEU A 211 9.97 -19.69 -0.39
CA LEU A 211 9.78 -18.51 0.46
C LEU A 211 10.91 -17.52 0.22
N ILE A 212 10.53 -16.29 -0.14
CA ILE A 212 11.47 -15.19 -0.36
C ILE A 212 11.24 -14.13 0.71
N GLN A 213 12.31 -13.76 1.41
CA GLN A 213 12.28 -12.64 2.35
C GLN A 213 12.31 -11.32 1.60
N GLN A 214 11.31 -10.46 1.80
CA GLN A 214 11.24 -9.15 1.11
C GLN A 214 12.46 -8.27 1.39
N SER A 215 13.06 -8.41 2.57
CA SER A 215 14.28 -7.70 2.96
C SER A 215 15.52 -8.05 2.11
N GLU A 216 15.47 -9.13 1.34
CA GLU A 216 16.56 -9.56 0.46
C GLU A 216 16.43 -8.98 -0.95
N LEU A 217 15.26 -8.46 -1.31
CA LEU A 217 14.95 -7.96 -2.64
C LEU A 217 15.18 -6.45 -2.75
N SER A 218 15.56 -6.00 -3.93
CA SER A 218 15.36 -4.63 -4.36
C SER A 218 13.89 -4.40 -4.74
N VAL A 219 13.48 -3.13 -4.84
CA VAL A 219 12.14 -2.78 -5.33
C VAL A 219 11.90 -3.36 -6.74
N PHE A 220 12.89 -3.32 -7.61
CA PHE A 220 12.78 -3.81 -8.99
C PHE A 220 12.75 -5.34 -9.09
N GLU A 221 13.41 -6.06 -8.20
CA GLU A 221 13.27 -7.51 -8.06
C GLU A 221 11.90 -7.90 -7.51
N TRP A 222 11.40 -7.16 -6.51
CA TRP A 222 10.07 -7.36 -5.96
C TRP A 222 8.98 -7.16 -7.02
N LEU A 223 9.05 -6.07 -7.80
CA LEU A 223 8.15 -5.80 -8.93
C LEU A 223 8.24 -6.89 -9.99
N GLY A 224 9.44 -7.40 -10.25
CA GLY A 224 9.67 -8.47 -11.20
C GLY A 224 8.92 -9.75 -10.84
N LEU A 225 8.84 -10.09 -9.56
CA LEU A 225 8.07 -11.25 -9.10
C LEU A 225 6.58 -11.14 -9.43
N PHE A 226 6.00 -9.95 -9.47
CA PHE A 226 4.62 -9.75 -9.92
C PHE A 226 4.50 -9.71 -11.44
N LYS A 227 5.40 -8.95 -12.10
CA LYS A 227 5.35 -8.75 -13.56
C LYS A 227 5.47 -10.06 -14.34
N TYR A 228 6.32 -10.97 -13.88
CA TYR A 228 6.61 -12.23 -14.56
C TYR A 228 5.88 -13.45 -13.98
N ALA A 229 5.05 -13.28 -12.96
CA ALA A 229 4.15 -14.33 -12.49
C ALA A 229 3.08 -14.67 -13.54
N GLU A 230 2.66 -15.93 -13.58
CA GLU A 230 1.49 -16.32 -14.38
C GLU A 230 0.19 -15.84 -13.71
N LYS A 231 0.15 -15.88 -12.39
CA LYS A 231 -1.02 -15.52 -11.59
C LYS A 231 -0.60 -14.94 -10.25
N VAL A 232 -1.52 -14.22 -9.61
CA VAL A 232 -1.33 -13.59 -8.31
C VAL A 232 -2.34 -14.13 -7.29
N VAL A 233 -1.85 -14.50 -6.13
CA VAL A 233 -2.66 -14.85 -4.95
C VAL A 233 -2.30 -13.88 -3.85
N THR A 234 -3.27 -13.13 -3.34
CA THR A 234 -3.00 -12.08 -2.36
C THR A 234 -4.13 -11.87 -1.36
N SER A 235 -3.78 -11.33 -0.19
CA SER A 235 -4.71 -10.79 0.81
C SER A 235 -4.41 -9.34 1.15
N THR A 236 -3.60 -8.64 0.32
CA THR A 236 -3.19 -7.26 0.57
C THR A 236 -3.67 -6.31 -0.50
N TYR A 237 -3.84 -5.03 -0.13
CA TYR A 237 -4.18 -3.97 -1.07
C TYR A 237 -3.15 -3.84 -2.20
N HIS A 238 -1.86 -3.74 -1.87
CA HIS A 238 -0.83 -3.58 -2.89
C HIS A 238 -0.62 -4.84 -3.75
N GLY A 239 -0.83 -6.03 -3.18
CA GLY A 239 -0.83 -7.26 -3.98
C GLY A 239 -1.93 -7.28 -5.05
N LEU A 240 -3.13 -6.81 -4.68
CA LEU A 240 -4.23 -6.61 -5.62
C LEU A 240 -3.85 -5.56 -6.68
N MET A 241 -3.32 -4.40 -6.26
CA MET A 241 -2.94 -3.32 -7.19
C MET A 241 -1.88 -3.80 -8.20
N PHE A 242 -0.80 -4.43 -7.76
CA PHE A 242 0.24 -4.90 -8.68
C PHE A 242 -0.21 -6.07 -9.55
N GLY A 243 -1.11 -6.92 -9.07
CA GLY A 243 -1.78 -7.91 -9.90
C GLY A 243 -2.50 -7.26 -11.09
N LEU A 244 -3.27 -6.22 -10.83
CA LEU A 244 -3.99 -5.45 -11.86
C LEU A 244 -3.04 -4.65 -12.77
N ILE A 245 -2.03 -3.95 -12.21
CA ILE A 245 -1.02 -3.17 -12.96
C ILE A 245 -0.33 -4.05 -14.02
N PHE A 246 -0.04 -5.29 -13.67
CA PHE A 246 0.61 -6.23 -14.58
C PHE A 246 -0.37 -7.14 -15.34
N ASN A 247 -1.68 -6.85 -15.29
CA ASN A 247 -2.72 -7.61 -15.99
C ASN A 247 -2.70 -9.11 -15.67
N LYS A 248 -2.53 -9.45 -14.39
CA LYS A 248 -2.45 -10.86 -13.98
C LYS A 248 -3.80 -11.37 -13.49
N PRO A 249 -4.21 -12.59 -13.90
CA PRO A 249 -5.32 -13.26 -13.22
C PRO A 249 -5.00 -13.37 -11.74
N LEU A 250 -5.95 -12.99 -10.90
CA LEU A 250 -5.69 -12.95 -9.46
C LEU A 250 -6.80 -13.56 -8.62
N ALA A 251 -6.41 -14.20 -7.52
CA ALA A 251 -7.29 -14.64 -6.46
C ALA A 251 -7.02 -13.82 -5.21
N PHE A 252 -8.09 -13.25 -4.66
CA PHE A 252 -8.02 -12.35 -3.54
C PHE A 252 -8.68 -12.96 -2.30
N CYS A 253 -7.89 -13.16 -1.25
CA CYS A 253 -8.39 -13.58 0.06
C CYS A 253 -8.97 -12.38 0.80
N LYS A 254 -10.31 -12.33 0.87
CA LYS A 254 -11.07 -11.22 1.44
C LYS A 254 -10.79 -11.02 2.92
N SER A 255 -10.65 -9.78 3.33
CA SER A 255 -10.80 -9.34 4.72
C SER A 255 -11.52 -7.98 4.73
N ASP A 256 -12.30 -7.70 5.79
CA ASP A 256 -13.08 -6.47 5.89
C ASP A 256 -12.19 -5.21 5.81
N PHE A 257 -11.01 -5.29 6.39
CA PHE A 257 -10.03 -4.22 6.35
C PHE A 257 -9.57 -3.86 4.92
N ILE A 258 -9.35 -4.86 4.07
CA ILE A 258 -8.92 -4.62 2.69
C ILE A 258 -10.09 -4.23 1.80
N VAL A 259 -11.28 -4.79 2.06
CA VAL A 259 -12.52 -4.39 1.37
C VAL A 259 -12.72 -2.88 1.48
N ALA A 260 -12.67 -2.34 2.70
CA ALA A 260 -12.83 -0.90 2.93
C ALA A 260 -11.83 -0.04 2.11
N LYS A 261 -10.62 -0.56 1.88
CA LYS A 261 -9.59 0.15 1.11
C LYS A 261 -9.75 0.04 -0.42
N ALA A 262 -10.22 -1.09 -0.92
CA ALA A 262 -10.21 -1.41 -2.34
C ALA A 262 -11.58 -1.25 -3.02
N GLU A 263 -12.67 -1.27 -2.26
CA GLU A 263 -14.04 -1.31 -2.76
C GLU A 263 -14.35 -0.20 -3.75
N SER A 264 -14.06 1.04 -3.39
CA SER A 264 -14.32 2.20 -4.23
C SER A 264 -13.62 2.10 -5.58
N PHE A 265 -12.34 1.70 -5.56
CA PHE A 265 -11.56 1.51 -6.78
C PHE A 265 -12.07 0.34 -7.63
N LEU A 266 -12.35 -0.81 -7.01
CA LEU A 266 -12.84 -1.99 -7.73
C LEU A 266 -14.23 -1.80 -8.33
N LYS A 267 -15.12 -1.08 -7.66
CA LYS A 267 -16.40 -0.66 -8.24
C LYS A 267 -16.20 0.20 -9.50
N LYS A 268 -15.27 1.13 -9.44
CA LYS A 268 -14.96 2.05 -10.52
C LYS A 268 -14.44 1.34 -11.78
N ILE A 269 -13.62 0.29 -11.63
CA ILE A 269 -13.08 -0.51 -12.73
C ILE A 269 -13.95 -1.72 -13.11
N GLY A 270 -15.13 -1.87 -12.51
CA GLY A 270 -16.07 -2.96 -12.82
C GLY A 270 -15.68 -4.34 -12.25
N LEU A 271 -14.80 -4.38 -11.27
CA LEU A 271 -14.31 -5.62 -10.64
C LEU A 271 -14.82 -5.84 -9.21
N TYR A 272 -15.90 -5.17 -8.84
CA TYR A 272 -16.44 -5.27 -7.47
C TYR A 272 -16.80 -6.70 -7.08
N ASP A 273 -17.40 -7.47 -7.98
CA ASP A 273 -17.83 -8.85 -7.71
C ASP A 273 -16.67 -9.82 -7.49
N LEU A 274 -15.47 -9.45 -7.90
CA LEU A 274 -14.30 -10.31 -7.79
C LEU A 274 -14.01 -10.73 -6.35
N TYR A 275 -14.23 -9.84 -5.38
CA TYR A 275 -13.88 -10.11 -3.99
C TYR A 275 -15.06 -10.14 -3.02
N VAL A 276 -16.26 -9.85 -3.50
CA VAL A 276 -17.47 -9.83 -2.67
C VAL A 276 -18.11 -11.21 -2.57
N THR A 277 -17.86 -12.10 -3.53
CA THR A 277 -18.48 -13.42 -3.53
C THR A 277 -17.73 -14.38 -2.59
N GLU A 278 -18.30 -14.64 -1.42
CA GLU A 278 -17.85 -15.66 -0.46
C GLU A 278 -17.81 -17.08 -1.05
N CYS A 279 -18.45 -17.29 -2.22
CA CYS A 279 -18.60 -18.57 -2.88
C CYS A 279 -17.66 -18.77 -4.08
N SER A 280 -16.70 -17.89 -4.33
CA SER A 280 -15.77 -18.05 -5.45
C SER A 280 -14.56 -18.88 -5.03
N SER A 281 -14.36 -20.04 -5.67
CA SER A 281 -13.15 -20.82 -5.48
C SER A 281 -11.92 -20.11 -6.08
N VAL A 282 -10.73 -20.41 -5.57
CA VAL A 282 -9.47 -19.93 -6.14
C VAL A 282 -9.36 -20.29 -7.62
N GLU A 283 -9.75 -21.50 -8.01
CA GLU A 283 -9.77 -21.94 -9.41
C GLU A 283 -10.66 -21.04 -10.28
N LYS A 284 -11.85 -20.69 -9.80
CA LYS A 284 -12.78 -19.80 -10.52
C LYS A 284 -12.15 -18.41 -10.69
N MET A 285 -11.62 -17.83 -9.60
CA MET A 285 -11.02 -16.48 -9.65
C MET A 285 -9.79 -16.43 -10.58
N LEU A 286 -8.90 -17.42 -10.49
CA LEU A 286 -7.71 -17.49 -11.34
C LEU A 286 -8.00 -17.87 -12.79
N GLY A 287 -9.19 -18.41 -13.06
CA GLY A 287 -9.67 -18.79 -14.40
C GLY A 287 -10.49 -17.70 -15.10
N LEU A 288 -10.80 -16.59 -14.43
CA LEU A 288 -11.54 -15.50 -15.05
C LEU A 288 -10.70 -14.83 -16.15
N GLU A 289 -11.30 -14.67 -17.31
CA GLU A 289 -10.77 -13.83 -18.38
C GLU A 289 -11.33 -12.43 -18.21
N TRP A 290 -10.44 -11.49 -17.90
CA TRP A 290 -10.81 -10.11 -17.70
C TRP A 290 -10.56 -9.28 -18.93
N ASP A 291 -11.46 -8.37 -19.23
CA ASP A 291 -11.24 -7.37 -20.26
C ASP A 291 -10.25 -6.30 -19.75
N TYR A 292 -8.99 -6.66 -19.79
CA TYR A 292 -7.91 -5.72 -19.40
C TYR A 292 -7.83 -4.49 -20.29
N GLN A 293 -8.35 -4.54 -21.51
CA GLN A 293 -8.39 -3.37 -22.37
C GLN A 293 -9.33 -2.31 -21.79
N THR A 294 -10.54 -2.71 -21.43
CA THR A 294 -11.51 -1.79 -20.78
C THR A 294 -11.02 -1.36 -19.39
N ILE A 295 -10.48 -2.28 -18.58
CA ILE A 295 -9.95 -1.96 -17.24
C ILE A 295 -8.84 -0.93 -17.34
N ASN A 296 -7.84 -1.14 -18.20
CA ASN A 296 -6.71 -0.23 -18.38
C ASN A 296 -7.14 1.13 -18.92
N HIS A 297 -8.16 1.17 -19.79
CA HIS A 297 -8.72 2.42 -20.27
C HIS A 297 -9.35 3.26 -19.13
N ILE A 298 -10.12 2.62 -18.25
CA ILE A 298 -10.70 3.29 -17.08
C ILE A 298 -9.58 3.77 -16.13
N ILE A 299 -8.58 2.94 -15.88
CA ILE A 299 -7.43 3.32 -15.05
C ILE A 299 -6.70 4.53 -15.63
N GLU A 300 -6.52 4.60 -16.95
CA GLU A 300 -5.85 5.73 -17.61
C GLU A 300 -6.66 7.04 -17.44
N ILE A 301 -7.98 6.98 -17.56
CA ILE A 301 -8.85 8.14 -17.31
C ILE A 301 -8.66 8.64 -15.86
N GLU A 302 -8.70 7.73 -14.89
CA GLU A 302 -8.55 8.07 -13.47
C GLU A 302 -7.12 8.54 -13.13
N ARG A 303 -6.10 7.99 -13.79
CA ARG A 303 -4.70 8.46 -13.69
C ARG A 303 -4.60 9.91 -14.14
N ASN A 304 -5.19 10.24 -15.29
CA ASN A 304 -5.18 11.61 -15.82
C ASN A 304 -5.87 12.59 -14.88
N LYS A 305 -7.01 12.22 -14.28
CA LYS A 305 -7.68 13.04 -13.25
C LYS A 305 -6.79 13.25 -12.02
N SER A 306 -6.14 12.19 -11.57
CA SER A 306 -5.24 12.23 -10.40
C SER A 306 -4.02 13.11 -10.65
N MET A 307 -3.42 13.00 -11.84
CA MET A 307 -2.30 13.83 -12.27
C MET A 307 -2.71 15.31 -12.43
N LEU A 308 -3.91 15.58 -12.95
CA LEU A 308 -4.45 16.94 -13.06
C LEU A 308 -4.61 17.58 -11.67
N PHE A 309 -5.13 16.85 -10.69
CA PHE A 309 -5.21 17.32 -9.31
C PHE A 309 -3.81 17.70 -8.77
N LEU A 310 -2.82 16.80 -8.91
CA LEU A 310 -1.45 17.07 -8.46
C LEU A 310 -0.87 18.30 -9.16
N HIS A 311 -1.03 18.43 -10.45
CA HIS A 311 -0.56 19.59 -11.21
C HIS A 311 -1.15 20.88 -10.68
N LYS A 312 -2.48 20.92 -10.49
CA LYS A 312 -3.17 22.09 -9.95
C LYS A 312 -2.70 22.40 -8.52
N ALA A 313 -2.63 21.39 -7.66
CA ALA A 313 -2.21 21.57 -6.28
C ALA A 313 -0.76 22.06 -6.15
N LEU A 314 0.15 21.59 -7.01
CA LEU A 314 1.57 21.96 -6.94
C LEU A 314 1.83 23.31 -7.59
N LYS A 315 1.21 23.64 -8.73
CA LYS A 315 1.42 24.90 -9.48
C LYS A 315 0.61 26.08 -8.94
N GLY A 316 -0.58 25.84 -8.36
CA GLY A 316 -1.40 26.89 -7.75
C GLY A 316 -2.22 27.67 -8.75
N ASP A 317 -2.79 27.00 -9.75
CA ASP A 317 -3.78 27.58 -10.68
C ASP A 317 -5.20 27.47 -10.11
#